data_cc2fc09e207254ca30513ba8b4ed64ca
#
_entry.id   cc2fc09e207254ca30513ba8b4ed64ca
#
_cell.length_a   1.000
_cell.length_b   1.000
_cell.length_c   1.000
_cell.angle_alpha   90.00
_cell.angle_beta   90.00
_cell.angle_gamma   90.00
#
_symmetry.space_group_name_H-M   'P 1'
#
loop_
_entity.id
_entity.type
_entity.pdbx_description
1 polymer ?
#
loop_
_entity_poly.entity_id
_entity_poly.type
_entity_poly.pdbx_seq_one_letter_code
_entity_poly.pdbx_strand_id
1 'polypeptide(L)'
;MAEQQQYQDRTIKVNRVAKVVKGGRRFSFAALMVIGDGAGTVGLGYGKAKEAGLAVQKGIEEAKKTLCRVPLAGSTITHPVIGEAGAGRVLLKPAAPGTGVIAGGAARPILELAGVHDVVAKSLGSSNSINVAQATMAGLRALMRPDEIARKRGLSPEEVTPAGVLRAYQEAQRAPHVPTEVA
;
A
#
# COMPACT_ATOMS: atom_id res chain seq x y z
N MET A 1 3.66 15.28 -24.12
CA MET A 1 2.68 15.67 -23.10
C MET A 1 2.68 14.57 -22.05
N ALA A 2 3.07 14.85 -20.80
CA ALA A 2 3.03 13.86 -19.74
C ALA A 2 1.56 13.60 -19.42
N GLU A 3 1.11 12.37 -19.63
CA GLU A 3 -0.19 11.90 -19.14
C GLU A 3 -0.24 12.17 -17.63
N GLN A 4 -1.15 13.03 -17.20
CA GLN A 4 -1.43 13.23 -15.78
C GLN A 4 -2.09 11.94 -15.28
N GLN A 5 -1.28 11.01 -14.78
CA GLN A 5 -1.79 9.85 -14.06
C GLN A 5 -2.67 10.36 -12.93
N GLN A 6 -3.96 10.07 -13.01
CA GLN A 6 -4.95 10.48 -12.04
C GLN A 6 -4.81 9.54 -10.83
N TYR A 7 -4.11 10.00 -9.78
CA TYR A 7 -4.01 9.27 -8.53
C TYR A 7 -5.26 9.52 -7.69
N GLN A 8 -5.86 8.44 -7.21
CA GLN A 8 -6.87 8.51 -6.16
C GLN A 8 -6.19 8.71 -4.81
N ASP A 9 -6.78 9.51 -3.94
CA ASP A 9 -6.29 9.72 -2.58
C ASP A 9 -7.32 9.25 -1.55
N ARG A 10 -6.81 8.77 -0.42
CA ARG A 10 -7.65 8.37 0.70
C ARG A 10 -6.98 8.73 2.02
N THR A 11 -7.78 9.27 2.94
CA THR A 11 -7.34 9.56 4.29
C THR A 11 -7.43 8.31 5.16
N ILE A 12 -6.31 7.88 5.73
CA ILE A 12 -6.28 6.76 6.68
C ILE A 12 -6.70 7.24 8.07
N LYS A 13 -6.10 8.35 8.54
CA LYS A 13 -6.39 8.90 9.85
C LYS A 13 -6.01 10.38 9.94
N VAL A 14 -6.87 11.16 10.59
CA VAL A 14 -6.55 12.55 10.98
C VAL A 14 -6.55 12.62 12.51
N ASN A 15 -5.48 13.14 13.08
CA ASN A 15 -5.32 13.33 14.51
C ASN A 15 -5.19 14.80 14.83
N ARG A 16 -5.92 15.29 15.84
CA ARG A 16 -5.64 16.58 16.47
C ARG A 16 -4.52 16.42 17.48
N VAL A 17 -3.42 17.13 17.29
CA VAL A 17 -2.23 17.09 18.16
C VAL A 17 -2.03 18.43 18.83
N ALA A 18 -1.40 18.45 20.00
CA ALA A 18 -1.16 19.67 20.74
C ALA A 18 0.29 19.75 21.22
N LYS A 19 0.88 20.96 21.14
CA LYS A 19 2.12 21.31 21.81
C LYS A 19 1.76 22.09 23.08
N VAL A 20 2.17 21.59 24.24
CA VAL A 20 1.99 22.26 25.52
C VAL A 20 3.04 23.38 25.66
N VAL A 21 2.59 24.58 25.97
CA VAL A 21 3.42 25.78 26.19
C VAL A 21 3.06 26.43 27.53
N LYS A 22 3.86 27.38 28.02
CA LYS A 22 3.63 28.04 29.32
C LYS A 22 2.22 28.62 29.52
N GLY A 23 1.56 29.09 28.45
CA GLY A 23 0.22 29.70 28.52
C GLY A 23 -0.92 28.76 28.07
N GLY A 24 -0.68 27.46 27.84
CA GLY A 24 -1.72 26.54 27.40
C GLY A 24 -1.28 25.55 26.33
N ARG A 25 -2.17 25.21 25.39
CA ARG A 25 -1.94 24.21 24.34
C ARG A 25 -2.10 24.83 22.96
N ARG A 26 -1.09 24.66 22.08
CA ARG A 26 -1.19 25.03 20.67
C ARG A 26 -1.57 23.79 19.87
N PHE A 27 -2.78 23.80 19.28
CA PHE A 27 -3.30 22.70 18.50
C PHE A 27 -2.80 22.73 17.06
N SER A 28 -2.69 21.55 16.48
CA SER A 28 -2.39 21.29 15.07
C SER A 28 -3.08 20.00 14.65
N PHE A 29 -3.16 19.76 13.35
CA PHE A 29 -3.68 18.51 12.79
C PHE A 29 -2.56 17.76 12.10
N ALA A 30 -2.61 16.44 12.20
CA ALA A 30 -1.73 15.53 11.50
C ALA A 30 -2.60 14.55 10.70
N ALA A 31 -2.40 14.49 9.39
CA ALA A 31 -3.12 13.61 8.48
C ALA A 31 -2.19 12.54 7.91
N LEU A 32 -2.62 11.29 7.97
CA LEU A 32 -1.97 10.15 7.31
C LEU A 32 -2.76 9.87 6.03
N MET A 33 -2.10 10.05 4.89
CA MET A 33 -2.69 9.96 3.56
C MET A 33 -2.06 8.85 2.76
N VAL A 34 -2.84 8.24 1.90
CA VAL A 34 -2.36 7.30 0.89
C VAL A 34 -2.88 7.73 -0.47
N ILE A 35 -2.08 7.58 -1.50
CA ILE A 35 -2.43 7.80 -2.89
C ILE A 35 -2.07 6.57 -3.71
N GLY A 36 -2.80 6.31 -4.78
CA GLY A 36 -2.51 5.20 -5.70
C GLY A 36 -3.28 5.33 -7.00
N ASP A 37 -2.86 4.55 -7.98
CA ASP A 37 -3.48 4.49 -9.32
C ASP A 37 -4.41 3.28 -9.49
N GLY A 38 -4.52 2.41 -8.47
CA GLY A 38 -5.26 1.15 -8.57
C GLY A 38 -4.62 0.11 -9.50
N ALA A 39 -3.41 0.37 -10.00
CA ALA A 39 -2.73 -0.43 -11.02
C ALA A 39 -1.28 -0.81 -10.62
N GLY A 40 -1.03 -0.88 -9.33
CA GLY A 40 0.26 -1.28 -8.77
C GLY A 40 1.10 -0.13 -8.25
N THR A 41 0.68 1.14 -8.37
CA THR A 41 1.44 2.27 -7.82
C THR A 41 0.75 2.81 -6.58
N VAL A 42 1.48 2.92 -5.47
CA VAL A 42 0.95 3.43 -4.21
C VAL A 42 2.01 4.25 -3.47
N GLY A 43 1.57 5.29 -2.79
CA GLY A 43 2.42 6.16 -1.96
C GLY A 43 1.75 6.50 -0.65
N LEU A 44 2.55 6.68 0.40
CA LEU A 44 2.10 7.02 1.75
C LEU A 44 2.71 8.34 2.16
N GLY A 45 1.91 9.26 2.70
CA GLY A 45 2.39 10.55 3.19
C GLY A 45 1.80 10.94 4.54
N TYR A 46 2.56 11.74 5.28
CA TYR A 46 2.19 12.24 6.59
C TYR A 46 2.32 13.75 6.66
N GLY A 47 1.18 14.44 6.57
CA GLY A 47 1.11 15.89 6.62
C GLY A 47 0.79 16.43 8.01
N LYS A 48 1.38 17.57 8.38
CA LYS A 48 1.08 18.29 9.63
C LYS A 48 0.90 19.78 9.35
N ALA A 49 -0.20 20.35 9.83
CA ALA A 49 -0.52 21.78 9.70
C ALA A 49 -1.42 22.29 10.85
N LYS A 50 -1.63 23.60 10.92
CA LYS A 50 -2.57 24.19 11.88
C LYS A 50 -4.01 23.88 11.55
N GLU A 51 -4.34 23.75 10.27
CA GLU A 51 -5.66 23.42 9.72
C GLU A 51 -5.68 22.00 9.14
N ALA A 52 -6.83 21.34 9.23
CA ALA A 52 -6.98 19.96 8.75
C ALA A 52 -6.82 19.87 7.22
N GLY A 53 -7.39 20.79 6.45
CA GLY A 53 -7.27 20.82 4.99
C GLY A 53 -5.83 20.95 4.52
N LEU A 54 -5.07 21.87 5.12
CA LEU A 54 -3.64 22.04 4.83
C LEU A 54 -2.80 20.84 5.26
N ALA A 55 -3.18 20.11 6.32
CA ALA A 55 -2.50 18.88 6.72
C ALA A 55 -2.71 17.77 5.70
N VAL A 56 -3.94 17.64 5.15
CA VAL A 56 -4.27 16.68 4.08
C VAL A 56 -3.47 16.99 2.81
N GLN A 57 -3.47 18.26 2.34
CA GLN A 57 -2.70 18.66 1.16
C GLN A 57 -1.20 18.32 1.27
N LYS A 58 -0.59 18.67 2.41
CA LYS A 58 0.81 18.29 2.70
C LYS A 58 1.03 16.77 2.71
N GLY A 59 0.05 16.03 3.25
CA GLY A 59 0.09 14.57 3.22
C GLY A 59 0.08 14.02 1.80
N ILE A 60 -0.74 14.56 0.92
CA ILE A 60 -0.80 14.17 -0.50
C ILE A 60 0.51 14.51 -1.22
N GLU A 61 1.07 15.70 -1.01
CA GLU A 61 2.36 16.10 -1.59
C GLU A 61 3.51 15.18 -1.14
N GLU A 62 3.51 14.79 0.12
CA GLU A 62 4.50 13.84 0.66
C GLU A 62 4.28 12.44 0.09
N ALA A 63 3.03 11.99 -0.03
CA ALA A 63 2.70 10.71 -0.63
C ALA A 63 3.14 10.61 -2.10
N LYS A 64 3.04 11.69 -2.88
CA LYS A 64 3.55 11.76 -4.26
C LYS A 64 5.06 11.54 -4.36
N LYS A 65 5.84 11.92 -3.34
CA LYS A 65 7.29 11.72 -3.30
C LYS A 65 7.69 10.28 -2.94
N THR A 66 6.79 9.55 -2.28
CA THR A 66 7.04 8.20 -1.77
C THR A 66 6.42 7.10 -2.63
N LEU A 67 5.92 7.44 -3.82
CA LEU A 67 5.34 6.48 -4.76
C LEU A 67 6.28 5.30 -5.02
N CYS A 68 5.74 4.10 -4.95
CA CYS A 68 6.44 2.87 -5.31
C CYS A 68 5.53 1.97 -6.15
N ARG A 69 6.13 1.19 -7.04
CA ARG A 69 5.43 0.21 -7.84
C ARG A 69 5.51 -1.15 -7.18
N VAL A 70 4.34 -1.76 -6.99
CA VAL A 70 4.15 -3.05 -6.34
C VAL A 70 3.98 -4.12 -7.42
N PRO A 71 4.71 -5.24 -7.39
CA PRO A 71 4.48 -6.35 -8.31
C PRO A 71 3.20 -7.09 -7.92
N LEU A 72 2.20 -7.05 -8.79
CA LEU A 72 0.93 -7.75 -8.62
C LEU A 72 0.91 -9.05 -9.44
N ALA A 73 0.15 -10.03 -8.97
CA ALA A 73 -0.16 -11.26 -9.68
C ALA A 73 -1.67 -11.32 -9.94
N GLY A 74 -2.12 -10.68 -11.02
CA GLY A 74 -3.54 -10.47 -11.30
C GLY A 74 -4.18 -9.59 -10.22
N SER A 75 -5.19 -10.13 -9.53
CA SER A 75 -5.90 -9.44 -8.44
C SER A 75 -5.22 -9.51 -7.07
N THR A 76 -4.09 -10.24 -6.94
CA THR A 76 -3.44 -10.53 -5.66
C THR A 76 -1.94 -10.21 -5.67
N ILE A 77 -1.27 -10.41 -4.51
CA ILE A 77 0.18 -10.25 -4.36
C ILE A 77 0.94 -11.52 -4.77
N THR A 78 2.20 -11.39 -5.14
CA THR A 78 3.02 -12.47 -5.69
C THR A 78 3.35 -13.59 -4.70
N HIS A 79 3.59 -13.25 -3.44
CA HIS A 79 3.93 -14.22 -2.37
C HIS A 79 3.58 -13.66 -0.99
N PRO A 80 3.47 -14.52 0.04
CA PRO A 80 3.28 -14.04 1.41
C PRO A 80 4.52 -13.28 1.88
N VAL A 81 4.29 -12.19 2.64
CA VAL A 81 5.35 -11.33 3.18
C VAL A 81 4.96 -10.77 4.53
N ILE A 82 5.93 -10.54 5.39
CA ILE A 82 5.79 -9.78 6.62
C ILE A 82 6.52 -8.46 6.43
N GLY A 83 5.77 -7.36 6.44
CA GLY A 83 6.36 -6.02 6.45
C GLY A 83 6.55 -5.55 7.89
N GLU A 84 7.68 -4.88 8.14
CA GLU A 84 8.04 -4.37 9.45
C GLU A 84 8.46 -2.91 9.36
N ALA A 85 7.95 -2.08 10.30
CA ALA A 85 8.35 -0.69 10.45
C ALA A 85 8.20 -0.26 11.91
N GLY A 86 9.32 0.02 12.57
CA GLY A 86 9.34 0.24 14.01
C GLY A 86 8.73 -0.93 14.78
N ALA A 87 7.73 -0.66 15.60
CA ALA A 87 6.99 -1.71 16.31
C ALA A 87 5.78 -2.28 15.51
N GLY A 88 5.56 -1.80 14.29
CA GLY A 88 4.51 -2.32 13.41
C GLY A 88 4.98 -3.56 12.66
N ARG A 89 4.16 -4.62 12.67
CA ARG A 89 4.37 -5.85 11.89
C ARG A 89 3.06 -6.21 11.20
N VAL A 90 3.08 -6.37 9.90
CA VAL A 90 1.90 -6.71 9.10
C VAL A 90 2.21 -7.91 8.23
N LEU A 91 1.43 -8.97 8.41
CA LEU A 91 1.46 -10.14 7.55
C LEU A 91 0.52 -9.88 6.37
N LEU A 92 1.01 -10.08 5.15
CA LEU A 92 0.24 -10.07 3.91
C LEU A 92 0.32 -11.46 3.28
N LYS A 93 -0.82 -12.05 2.92
CA LYS A 93 -0.90 -13.35 2.23
C LYS A 93 -1.75 -13.21 0.97
N PRO A 94 -1.31 -13.77 -0.16
CA PRO A 94 -2.14 -13.84 -1.36
C PRO A 94 -3.41 -14.66 -1.07
N ALA A 95 -4.50 -14.28 -1.70
CA ALA A 95 -5.78 -14.95 -1.57
C ALA A 95 -6.34 -15.36 -2.95
N ALA A 96 -7.28 -16.30 -2.95
CA ALA A 96 -7.96 -16.72 -4.16
C ALA A 96 -8.85 -15.59 -4.71
N PRO A 97 -9.05 -15.51 -6.03
CA PRO A 97 -9.99 -14.57 -6.65
C PRO A 97 -11.36 -14.63 -6.01
N GLY A 98 -11.95 -13.47 -5.70
CA GLY A 98 -13.23 -13.35 -5.03
C GLY A 98 -13.19 -13.33 -3.51
N THR A 99 -12.03 -13.47 -2.87
CA THR A 99 -11.88 -13.35 -1.42
C THR A 99 -12.09 -11.91 -0.94
N GLY A 100 -11.71 -10.94 -1.75
CA GLY A 100 -11.72 -9.53 -1.38
C GLY A 100 -10.54 -9.11 -0.49
N VAL A 101 -10.52 -7.83 -0.10
CA VAL A 101 -9.47 -7.27 0.77
C VAL A 101 -9.86 -7.47 2.23
N ILE A 102 -9.27 -8.48 2.88
CA ILE A 102 -9.44 -8.76 4.31
C ILE A 102 -8.25 -8.17 5.07
N ALA A 103 -8.37 -6.90 5.47
CA ALA A 103 -7.29 -6.16 6.10
C ALA A 103 -7.81 -5.18 7.17
N GLY A 104 -6.97 -4.86 8.14
CA GLY A 104 -7.26 -3.85 9.17
C GLY A 104 -7.26 -2.42 8.63
N GLY A 105 -7.85 -1.49 9.38
CA GLY A 105 -8.21 -0.15 8.93
C GLY A 105 -7.08 0.70 8.32
N ALA A 106 -5.83 0.55 8.74
CA ALA A 106 -4.71 1.30 8.16
C ALA A 106 -4.09 0.60 6.94
N ALA A 107 -4.13 -0.73 6.89
CA ALA A 107 -3.59 -1.50 5.76
C ALA A 107 -4.56 -1.55 4.56
N ARG A 108 -5.86 -1.65 4.83
CA ARG A 108 -6.90 -1.80 3.80
C ARG A 108 -6.88 -0.71 2.72
N PRO A 109 -6.89 0.60 3.04
CA PRO A 109 -6.84 1.65 2.03
C PRO A 109 -5.58 1.60 1.16
N ILE A 110 -4.45 1.18 1.74
CA ILE A 110 -3.18 1.05 1.01
C ILE A 110 -3.27 -0.07 -0.03
N LEU A 111 -3.81 -1.23 0.36
CA LEU A 111 -3.96 -2.39 -0.52
C LEU A 111 -4.97 -2.12 -1.64
N GLU A 112 -6.10 -1.49 -1.34
CA GLU A 112 -7.12 -1.11 -2.33
C GLU A 112 -6.55 -0.13 -3.36
N LEU A 113 -5.86 0.94 -2.92
CA LEU A 113 -5.26 1.92 -3.82
C LEU A 113 -4.03 1.39 -4.57
N ALA A 114 -3.38 0.34 -4.06
CA ALA A 114 -2.35 -0.39 -4.79
C ALA A 114 -2.94 -1.29 -5.90
N GLY A 115 -4.27 -1.44 -5.99
CA GLY A 115 -4.91 -2.32 -6.96
C GLY A 115 -4.95 -3.79 -6.55
N VAL A 116 -4.75 -4.09 -5.26
CA VAL A 116 -4.90 -5.45 -4.73
C VAL A 116 -6.37 -5.66 -4.38
N HIS A 117 -7.00 -6.64 -5.01
CA HIS A 117 -8.41 -6.97 -4.78
C HIS A 117 -8.60 -8.20 -3.88
N ASP A 118 -7.63 -9.13 -3.89
CA ASP A 118 -7.73 -10.39 -3.15
C ASP A 118 -6.50 -10.59 -2.27
N VAL A 119 -6.64 -10.32 -0.96
CA VAL A 119 -5.54 -10.41 0.00
C VAL A 119 -6.06 -10.60 1.42
N VAL A 120 -5.35 -11.39 2.18
CA VAL A 120 -5.56 -11.51 3.63
C VAL A 120 -4.39 -10.88 4.37
N ALA A 121 -4.68 -9.90 5.22
CA ALA A 121 -3.69 -9.20 6.00
C ALA A 121 -4.01 -9.23 7.51
N LYS A 122 -2.97 -9.33 8.33
CA LYS A 122 -3.09 -9.25 9.79
C LYS A 122 -1.99 -8.40 10.39
N SER A 123 -2.39 -7.41 11.18
CA SER A 123 -1.46 -6.67 12.03
C SER A 123 -1.08 -7.54 13.24
N LEU A 124 0.22 -7.81 13.40
CA LEU A 124 0.79 -8.67 14.44
C LEU A 124 1.53 -7.87 15.53
N GLY A 125 1.81 -6.59 15.25
CA GLY A 125 2.57 -5.71 16.14
C GLY A 125 1.72 -4.58 16.73
N SER A 126 2.29 -3.36 16.71
CA SER A 126 1.64 -2.16 17.23
C SER A 126 0.32 -1.85 16.55
N SER A 127 -0.66 -1.39 17.33
CA SER A 127 -1.96 -0.89 16.82
C SER A 127 -1.91 0.56 16.30
N ASN A 128 -0.74 1.23 16.38
CA ASN A 128 -0.59 2.58 15.86
C ASN A 128 -0.74 2.60 14.33
N SER A 129 -1.72 3.35 13.85
CA SER A 129 -2.04 3.45 12.41
C SER A 129 -0.85 3.86 11.54
N ILE A 130 0.05 4.70 12.04
CA ILE A 130 1.25 5.14 11.31
C ILE A 130 2.21 3.95 11.13
N ASN A 131 2.48 3.21 12.21
CA ASN A 131 3.37 2.05 12.16
C ASN A 131 2.80 0.94 11.28
N VAL A 132 1.48 0.68 11.38
CA VAL A 132 0.80 -0.31 10.54
C VAL A 132 0.87 0.09 9.06
N ALA A 133 0.61 1.35 8.73
CA ALA A 133 0.69 1.85 7.36
C ALA A 133 2.12 1.74 6.79
N GLN A 134 3.12 2.16 7.56
CA GLN A 134 4.54 2.04 7.15
C GLN A 134 4.98 0.57 7.00
N ALA A 135 4.55 -0.31 7.91
CA ALA A 135 4.83 -1.74 7.83
C ALA A 135 4.16 -2.36 6.58
N THR A 136 2.92 -1.97 6.26
CA THR A 136 2.26 -2.41 5.03
C THR A 136 3.04 -1.97 3.79
N MET A 137 3.47 -0.71 3.73
CA MET A 137 4.30 -0.21 2.62
C MET A 137 5.65 -0.93 2.52
N ALA A 138 6.29 -1.22 3.66
CA ALA A 138 7.53 -2.00 3.69
C ALA A 138 7.32 -3.41 3.15
N GLY A 139 6.22 -4.07 3.52
CA GLY A 139 5.83 -5.38 2.99
C GLY A 139 5.59 -5.35 1.48
N LEU A 140 4.85 -4.37 0.98
CA LEU A 140 4.60 -4.21 -0.46
C LEU A 140 5.89 -3.95 -1.27
N ARG A 141 6.81 -3.17 -0.73
CA ARG A 141 8.13 -2.92 -1.34
C ARG A 141 9.05 -4.14 -1.36
N ALA A 142 8.87 -5.03 -0.39
CA ALA A 142 9.65 -6.27 -0.28
C ALA A 142 9.15 -7.38 -1.22
N LEU A 143 7.99 -7.20 -1.87
CA LEU A 143 7.48 -8.15 -2.85
C LEU A 143 8.42 -8.23 -4.05
N MET A 144 8.68 -9.44 -4.50
CA MET A 144 9.49 -9.73 -5.68
C MET A 144 8.64 -10.39 -6.77
N ARG A 145 9.06 -10.18 -8.02
CA ARG A 145 8.44 -10.87 -9.16
C ARG A 145 8.86 -12.34 -9.18
N PRO A 146 7.97 -13.24 -9.62
CA PRO A 146 8.32 -14.66 -9.75
C PRO A 146 9.61 -14.91 -10.53
N ASP A 147 9.80 -14.18 -11.64
CA ASP A 147 10.99 -14.28 -12.50
C ASP A 147 12.30 -13.88 -11.78
N GLU A 148 12.23 -12.89 -10.91
CA GLU A 148 13.37 -12.43 -10.11
C GLU A 148 13.76 -13.46 -9.05
N ILE A 149 12.75 -14.09 -8.40
CA ILE A 149 12.98 -15.13 -7.41
C ILE A 149 13.59 -16.37 -8.08
N ALA A 150 13.03 -16.78 -9.22
CA ALA A 150 13.52 -17.89 -10.01
C ALA A 150 14.99 -17.70 -10.42
N ARG A 151 15.32 -16.53 -10.94
CA ARG A 151 16.70 -16.16 -11.31
C ARG A 151 17.66 -16.21 -10.12
N LYS A 152 17.25 -15.70 -8.94
CA LYS A 152 18.08 -15.72 -7.72
C LYS A 152 18.33 -17.13 -7.19
N ARG A 153 17.39 -18.05 -7.41
CA ARG A 153 17.47 -19.45 -6.94
C ARG A 153 18.03 -20.40 -7.99
N GLY A 154 18.19 -19.97 -9.24
CA GLY A 154 18.60 -20.83 -10.35
C GLY A 154 17.56 -21.90 -10.72
N LEU A 155 16.28 -21.63 -10.46
CA LEU A 155 15.14 -22.51 -10.68
C LEU A 155 14.21 -21.95 -11.75
N SER A 156 13.27 -22.75 -12.26
CA SER A 156 12.20 -22.25 -13.12
C SER A 156 11.13 -21.49 -12.31
N PRO A 157 10.42 -20.51 -12.90
CA PRO A 157 9.32 -19.81 -12.23
C PRO A 157 8.21 -20.75 -11.73
N GLU A 158 8.01 -21.88 -12.39
CA GLU A 158 7.02 -22.90 -12.06
C GLU A 158 7.36 -23.67 -10.77
N GLU A 159 8.64 -23.85 -10.48
CA GLU A 159 9.12 -24.53 -9.27
C GLU A 159 9.08 -23.62 -8.03
N VAL A 160 9.12 -22.30 -8.24
CA VAL A 160 9.24 -21.32 -7.15
C VAL A 160 7.89 -20.75 -6.74
N THR A 161 6.93 -20.72 -7.68
CA THR A 161 5.63 -20.04 -7.48
C THR A 161 4.46 -21.00 -7.64
N PRO A 162 3.46 -20.99 -6.74
CA PRO A 162 2.25 -21.79 -6.90
C PRO A 162 1.59 -21.55 -8.25
N ALA A 163 1.15 -22.62 -8.93
CA ALA A 163 0.65 -22.59 -10.30
C ALA A 163 -0.49 -21.56 -10.51
N GLY A 164 -1.38 -21.38 -9.52
CA GLY A 164 -2.47 -20.39 -9.60
C GLY A 164 -1.98 -18.94 -9.63
N VAL A 165 -0.99 -18.62 -8.81
CA VAL A 165 -0.38 -17.26 -8.74
C VAL A 165 0.44 -17.00 -10.00
N LEU A 166 1.16 -18.01 -10.51
CA LEU A 166 1.96 -17.89 -11.72
C LEU A 166 1.08 -17.63 -12.96
N ARG A 167 -0.03 -18.35 -13.09
CA ARG A 167 -1.00 -18.13 -14.18
C ARG A 167 -1.57 -16.72 -14.13
N ALA A 168 -2.03 -16.26 -12.95
CA ALA A 168 -2.56 -14.92 -12.77
C ALA A 168 -1.51 -13.85 -13.10
N TYR A 169 -0.24 -14.07 -12.73
CA TYR A 169 0.87 -13.17 -13.06
C TYR A 169 1.15 -13.11 -14.57
N GLN A 170 1.16 -14.26 -15.25
CA GLN A 170 1.36 -14.33 -16.70
C GLN A 170 0.19 -13.70 -17.49
N GLU A 171 -1.04 -13.92 -17.04
CA GLU A 171 -2.24 -13.31 -17.62
C GLU A 171 -2.22 -11.79 -17.46
N ALA A 172 -1.83 -11.28 -16.29
CA ALA A 172 -1.69 -9.85 -16.04
C ALA A 172 -0.60 -9.18 -16.90
N GLN A 173 0.46 -9.93 -17.24
CA GLN A 173 1.49 -9.43 -18.17
C GLN A 173 1.03 -9.41 -19.64
N ARG A 174 0.11 -10.29 -20.02
CA ARG A 174 -0.44 -10.36 -21.38
C ARG A 174 -1.55 -9.34 -21.63
N ALA A 175 -2.28 -8.95 -20.58
CA ALA A 175 -3.33 -7.95 -20.67
C ALA A 175 -2.70 -6.55 -20.85
N PRO A 176 -3.10 -5.77 -21.88
CA PRO A 176 -2.70 -4.38 -21.98
C PRO A 176 -3.24 -3.64 -20.76
N HIS A 177 -2.42 -2.76 -20.19
CA HIS A 177 -2.79 -1.92 -19.05
C HIS A 177 -3.99 -1.02 -19.42
N VAL A 178 -5.19 -1.44 -19.04
CA VAL A 178 -6.40 -0.64 -19.15
C VAL A 178 -6.57 0.07 -17.80
N PRO A 179 -6.50 1.40 -17.73
CA PRO A 179 -6.84 2.12 -16.50
C PRO A 179 -8.32 1.85 -16.20
N THR A 180 -8.60 1.37 -15.00
CA THR A 180 -9.97 1.10 -14.56
C THR A 180 -10.69 2.45 -14.40
N GLU A 181 -11.55 2.79 -15.35
CA GLU A 181 -12.57 3.82 -15.14
C GLU A 181 -13.53 3.30 -14.07
N VAL A 182 -13.51 3.95 -12.94
CA VAL A 182 -14.51 3.72 -11.88
C VAL A 182 -15.71 4.59 -12.23
N ALA A 183 -16.83 3.93 -12.54
CA ALA A 183 -18.14 4.54 -12.71
C ALA A 183 -18.65 5.16 -11.40
#